data_38c5bcdb428739d4b8439969f42b3adc
#
_entry.id   38c5bcdb428739d4b8439969f42b3adc
#
_cell.length_a   1.000
_cell.length_b   1.000
_cell.length_c   1.000
_cell.angle_alpha   90.00
_cell.angle_beta   90.00
_cell.angle_gamma   90.00
#
_symmetry.space_group_name_H-M   'P 1'
#
loop_
_entity.id
_entity.type
_entity.pdbx_description
1 polymer ?
#
loop_
_entity_poly.entity_id
_entity_poly.type
_entity_poly.pdbx_seq_one_letter_code
_entity_poly.pdbx_strand_id
1 'polypeptide(L)'
;YLPVDEPTAWIVTPIGQVGRPTGVLAMQFPLSMLNRVMTFDGDWIRVGMGQTGETFLVGPDDRMRSDSRLFLEDPDAYRAAVIAAGTPAAVADQAIRIGTTVLNQPVGSAASKAAQRGDAGTDILTDYLGRRALVAYAPVKLAGLQWVIVSTVDSGEAFAPESRFAQRLARTIAGIIFIACLVSALWSRVFIRPIRRLEDGARRISAGDYDIAMPVESRDEFGQLTTAFNEMSRNLAVKEHLLT
;
A
#
# COMPACT_ATOMS: atom_id res chain seq x y z
N TYR A 1 41.23 33.35 -6.47
CA TYR A 1 40.06 32.59 -6.01
C TYR A 1 38.95 32.72 -7.07
N LEU A 2 38.61 31.60 -7.71
CA LEU A 2 37.49 31.57 -8.64
C LEU A 2 36.24 31.33 -7.77
N PRO A 3 35.22 32.22 -7.83
CA PRO A 3 33.96 31.96 -7.14
C PRO A 3 33.35 30.68 -7.71
N VAL A 4 32.94 29.80 -6.83
CA VAL A 4 32.18 28.60 -7.21
C VAL A 4 30.74 29.04 -7.41
N ASP A 5 30.23 28.87 -8.60
CA ASP A 5 28.89 29.32 -9.02
C ASP A 5 27.79 28.36 -8.56
N GLU A 6 28.03 27.70 -7.40
CA GLU A 6 27.09 26.77 -6.78
C GLU A 6 26.95 27.03 -5.28
N PRO A 7 25.82 26.68 -4.65
CA PRO A 7 25.65 26.76 -3.20
C PRO A 7 26.76 25.98 -2.48
N THR A 8 27.39 26.60 -1.49
CA THR A 8 28.50 26.02 -0.75
C THR A 8 28.29 26.16 0.75
N ALA A 9 28.76 25.18 1.51
CA ALA A 9 28.85 25.25 2.96
C ALA A 9 30.29 25.56 3.38
N TRP A 10 30.42 26.28 4.49
CA TRP A 10 31.73 26.66 5.04
C TRP A 10 31.86 26.13 6.47
N ILE A 11 32.97 25.50 6.77
CA ILE A 11 33.42 25.24 8.12
C ILE A 11 34.49 26.27 8.45
N VAL A 12 34.27 27.02 9.51
CA VAL A 12 35.13 28.11 9.91
C VAL A 12 35.61 27.86 11.35
N THR A 13 36.89 27.90 11.57
CA THR A 13 37.49 27.75 12.92
C THR A 13 38.58 28.80 13.15
N PRO A 14 38.65 29.42 14.34
CA PRO A 14 39.70 30.34 14.67
C PRO A 14 41.02 29.60 14.86
N ILE A 15 42.12 30.21 14.39
CA ILE A 15 43.49 29.77 14.64
C ILE A 15 44.11 30.69 15.68
N GLY A 16 44.73 30.14 16.72
CA GLY A 16 45.39 30.88 17.78
C GLY A 16 44.88 30.52 19.18
N GLN A 17 45.22 31.34 20.18
CA GLN A 17 44.79 31.12 21.57
C GLN A 17 43.31 31.48 21.77
N VAL A 18 42.63 30.78 22.67
CA VAL A 18 41.25 31.09 23.03
C VAL A 18 41.15 32.55 23.47
N GLY A 19 40.31 33.34 22.82
CA GLY A 19 40.13 34.77 23.08
C GLY A 19 41.11 35.73 22.36
N ARG A 20 42.13 35.18 21.65
CA ARG A 20 43.07 35.94 20.82
C ARG A 20 43.37 35.22 19.50
N PRO A 21 42.39 35.15 18.59
CA PRO A 21 42.63 34.50 17.31
C PRO A 21 43.64 35.31 16.49
N THR A 22 44.63 34.63 15.92
CA THR A 22 45.62 35.18 15.00
C THR A 22 45.23 35.01 13.54
N GLY A 23 44.21 34.20 13.28
CA GLY A 23 43.69 33.93 11.94
C GLY A 23 42.39 33.09 11.99
N VAL A 24 41.86 32.81 10.82
CA VAL A 24 40.69 31.96 10.63
C VAL A 24 40.97 30.94 9.54
N LEU A 25 40.78 29.69 9.83
CA LEU A 25 40.72 28.62 8.83
C LEU A 25 39.28 28.48 8.33
N ALA A 26 39.10 28.65 7.04
CA ALA A 26 37.80 28.41 6.38
C ALA A 26 37.96 27.29 5.36
N MET A 27 37.10 26.26 5.46
CA MET A 27 37.08 25.17 4.50
C MET A 27 35.72 25.20 3.78
N GLN A 28 35.75 25.23 2.47
CA GLN A 28 34.60 25.27 1.60
C GLN A 28 34.21 23.86 1.17
N PHE A 29 32.94 23.51 1.25
CA PHE A 29 32.37 22.28 0.75
C PHE A 29 31.32 22.61 -0.32
N PRO A 30 31.49 22.16 -1.56
CA PRO A 30 30.45 22.28 -2.57
C PRO A 30 29.26 21.40 -2.20
N LEU A 31 28.03 21.95 -2.29
CA LEU A 31 26.81 21.19 -1.97
C LEU A 31 26.50 20.12 -3.02
N SER A 32 27.10 20.18 -4.20
CA SER A 32 27.04 19.12 -5.21
C SER A 32 27.48 17.76 -4.67
N MET A 33 28.52 17.76 -3.80
CA MET A 33 28.97 16.52 -3.14
C MET A 33 27.94 15.98 -2.16
N LEU A 34 27.28 16.87 -1.42
CA LEU A 34 26.19 16.50 -0.50
C LEU A 34 24.96 16.01 -1.27
N ASN A 35 24.61 16.71 -2.34
CA ASN A 35 23.52 16.29 -3.24
C ASN A 35 23.76 14.87 -3.77
N ARG A 36 24.96 14.58 -4.26
CA ARG A 36 25.33 13.25 -4.74
C ARG A 36 25.06 12.14 -3.71
N VAL A 37 25.40 12.38 -2.45
CA VAL A 37 25.15 11.44 -1.36
C VAL A 37 23.65 11.30 -1.09
N MET A 38 22.92 12.42 -1.02
CA MET A 38 21.50 12.43 -0.67
C MET A 38 20.61 11.92 -1.80
N THR A 39 21.03 12.10 -3.06
CA THR A 39 20.29 11.65 -4.24
C THR A 39 20.78 10.31 -4.78
N PHE A 40 21.79 9.69 -4.13
CA PHE A 40 22.36 8.40 -4.55
C PHE A 40 22.84 8.41 -6.01
N ASP A 41 23.39 9.55 -6.48
CA ASP A 41 23.74 9.77 -7.90
C ASP A 41 22.58 9.52 -8.89
N GLY A 42 21.34 9.68 -8.46
CA GLY A 42 20.13 9.39 -9.26
C GLY A 42 19.71 7.91 -9.28
N ASP A 43 20.35 7.06 -8.51
CA ASP A 43 20.13 5.60 -8.53
C ASP A 43 19.15 5.15 -7.43
N TRP A 44 18.05 5.88 -7.28
CA TRP A 44 17.03 5.67 -6.21
C TRP A 44 16.44 4.26 -6.21
N ILE A 45 16.21 3.68 -7.40
CA ILE A 45 15.60 2.35 -7.52
C ILE A 45 16.54 1.27 -6.97
N ARG A 46 17.82 1.32 -7.34
CA ARG A 46 18.81 0.33 -6.92
C ARG A 46 19.10 0.35 -5.42
N VAL A 47 19.02 1.54 -4.80
CA VAL A 47 19.20 1.68 -3.35
C VAL A 47 17.92 1.41 -2.55
N GLY A 48 16.82 1.02 -3.21
CA GLY A 48 15.58 0.62 -2.55
C GLY A 48 14.59 1.75 -2.25
N MET A 49 14.82 2.95 -2.81
CA MET A 49 13.93 4.10 -2.62
C MET A 49 12.65 4.04 -3.48
N GLY A 50 12.54 3.04 -4.36
CA GLY A 50 11.35 2.86 -5.20
C GLY A 50 11.15 4.00 -6.21
N GLN A 51 9.89 4.22 -6.59
CA GLN A 51 9.52 5.20 -7.60
C GLN A 51 9.36 6.62 -7.03
N THR A 52 8.94 6.76 -5.78
CA THR A 52 8.60 8.05 -5.17
C THR A 52 9.47 8.41 -3.97
N GLY A 53 10.29 7.45 -3.50
CA GLY A 53 11.11 7.64 -2.32
C GLY A 53 12.24 8.63 -2.56
N GLU A 54 12.44 9.55 -1.61
CA GLU A 54 13.55 10.48 -1.60
C GLU A 54 14.07 10.71 -0.18
N THR A 55 15.30 11.18 -0.07
CA THR A 55 15.89 11.62 1.18
C THR A 55 16.53 12.98 0.98
N PHE A 56 16.23 13.91 1.87
CA PHE A 56 16.73 15.27 1.80
C PHE A 56 17.08 15.84 3.18
N LEU A 57 17.89 16.87 3.17
CA LEU A 57 18.30 17.60 4.36
C LEU A 57 17.55 18.93 4.46
N VAL A 58 17.22 19.33 5.69
CA VAL A 58 16.53 20.59 5.99
C VAL A 58 17.33 21.35 7.04
N GLY A 59 17.47 22.66 6.82
CA GLY A 59 18.15 23.55 7.76
C GLY A 59 17.21 24.13 8.83
N PRO A 60 17.75 24.91 9.79
CA PRO A 60 16.98 25.53 10.87
C PRO A 60 15.99 26.60 10.35
N ASP A 61 16.19 27.10 9.15
CA ASP A 61 15.28 28.00 8.44
C ASP A 61 14.15 27.27 7.68
N ASP A 62 14.00 25.96 7.92
CA ASP A 62 13.01 25.07 7.32
C ASP A 62 13.11 24.98 5.78
N ARG A 63 14.31 25.23 5.22
CA ARG A 63 14.60 25.11 3.79
C ARG A 63 15.50 23.92 3.49
N MET A 64 15.35 23.36 2.31
CA MET A 64 16.18 22.25 1.82
C MET A 64 17.66 22.60 1.80
N ARG A 65 18.49 21.60 2.09
CA ARG A 65 19.96 21.63 2.03
C ARG A 65 20.52 20.63 1.02
N SER A 66 19.64 19.84 0.41
CA SER A 66 19.90 18.98 -0.76
C SER A 66 18.77 19.13 -1.75
N ASP A 67 18.96 18.73 -3.00
CA ASP A 67 17.94 18.85 -4.03
C ASP A 67 16.84 17.81 -3.87
N SER A 68 15.63 18.21 -4.29
CA SER A 68 14.48 17.34 -4.41
C SER A 68 14.67 16.37 -5.56
N ARG A 69 14.31 15.09 -5.35
CA ARG A 69 14.27 14.10 -6.41
C ARG A 69 13.38 14.51 -7.57
N LEU A 70 12.15 14.94 -7.27
CA LEU A 70 11.20 15.35 -8.31
C LEU A 70 11.74 16.52 -9.13
N PHE A 71 12.44 17.48 -8.49
CA PHE A 71 13.10 18.56 -9.19
C PHE A 71 14.16 18.05 -10.17
N LEU A 72 14.96 17.07 -9.79
CA LEU A 72 16.02 16.51 -10.62
C LEU A 72 15.47 15.64 -11.77
N GLU A 73 14.36 14.94 -11.55
CA GLU A 73 13.73 14.07 -12.56
C GLU A 73 12.83 14.87 -13.53
N ASP A 74 12.02 15.77 -13.01
CA ASP A 74 11.04 16.57 -13.78
C ASP A 74 10.78 17.92 -13.11
N PRO A 75 11.53 18.97 -13.49
CA PRO A 75 11.39 20.31 -12.91
C PRO A 75 10.00 20.93 -13.09
N ASP A 76 9.30 20.63 -14.19
CA ASP A 76 7.96 21.19 -14.44
C ASP A 76 6.92 20.52 -13.55
N ALA A 77 7.00 19.19 -13.38
CA ALA A 77 6.17 18.45 -12.44
C ALA A 77 6.44 18.89 -10.99
N TYR A 78 7.71 19.09 -10.61
CA TYR A 78 8.08 19.66 -9.31
C TYR A 78 7.41 21.02 -9.09
N ARG A 79 7.56 21.96 -10.05
CA ARG A 79 6.95 23.29 -9.97
C ARG A 79 5.45 23.21 -9.72
N ALA A 80 4.75 22.41 -10.52
CA ALA A 80 3.31 22.23 -10.38
C ALA A 80 2.92 21.68 -9.00
N ALA A 81 3.64 20.66 -8.52
CA ALA A 81 3.36 20.00 -7.25
C ALA A 81 3.58 20.92 -6.04
N VAL A 82 4.72 21.62 -5.98
CA VAL A 82 5.02 22.50 -4.82
C VAL A 82 4.09 23.71 -4.77
N ILE A 83 3.68 24.26 -5.91
CA ILE A 83 2.69 25.34 -5.94
C ILE A 83 1.33 24.83 -5.45
N ALA A 84 0.90 23.67 -5.89
CA ALA A 84 -0.34 23.04 -5.41
C ALA A 84 -0.30 22.75 -3.90
N ALA A 85 0.88 22.44 -3.37
CA ALA A 85 1.12 22.24 -1.93
C ALA A 85 1.21 23.54 -1.11
N GLY A 86 1.19 24.72 -1.77
CA GLY A 86 1.19 26.02 -1.10
C GLY A 86 2.51 26.78 -1.14
N THR A 87 3.54 26.28 -1.82
CA THR A 87 4.77 27.06 -2.06
C THR A 87 4.46 28.23 -3.02
N PRO A 88 4.87 29.48 -2.71
CA PRO A 88 4.66 30.60 -3.62
C PRO A 88 5.30 30.36 -4.99
N ALA A 89 4.59 30.67 -6.07
CA ALA A 89 5.08 30.44 -7.43
C ALA A 89 6.44 31.10 -7.69
N ALA A 90 6.68 32.29 -7.14
CA ALA A 90 7.96 33.00 -7.27
C ALA A 90 9.14 32.21 -6.68
N VAL A 91 8.92 31.44 -5.61
CA VAL A 91 9.93 30.57 -4.99
C VAL A 91 10.22 29.35 -5.87
N ALA A 92 9.18 28.69 -6.38
CA ALA A 92 9.31 27.59 -7.31
C ALA A 92 10.02 28.02 -8.61
N ASP A 93 9.63 29.16 -9.19
CA ASP A 93 10.25 29.76 -10.38
C ASP A 93 11.72 30.13 -10.13
N GLN A 94 12.05 30.56 -8.93
CA GLN A 94 13.43 30.86 -8.55
C GLN A 94 14.27 29.58 -8.53
N ALA A 95 13.77 28.51 -7.92
CA ALA A 95 14.46 27.21 -7.90
C ALA A 95 14.76 26.72 -9.33
N ILE A 96 13.79 26.83 -10.24
CA ILE A 96 13.98 26.49 -11.67
C ILE A 96 15.07 27.36 -12.31
N ARG A 97 15.03 28.68 -12.11
CA ARG A 97 16.01 29.61 -12.72
C ARG A 97 17.45 29.37 -12.26
N ILE A 98 17.64 29.05 -10.98
CA ILE A 98 18.98 28.83 -10.43
C ILE A 98 19.43 27.36 -10.50
N GLY A 99 18.53 26.44 -10.93
CA GLY A 99 18.86 25.02 -11.13
C GLY A 99 19.01 24.23 -9.85
N THR A 100 18.43 24.67 -8.71
CA THR A 100 18.50 23.93 -7.43
C THR A 100 17.38 24.30 -6.48
N THR A 101 16.93 23.34 -5.67
CA THR A 101 15.98 23.55 -4.58
C THR A 101 16.65 23.96 -3.27
N VAL A 102 17.97 23.83 -3.20
CA VAL A 102 18.76 24.16 -2.02
C VAL A 102 18.61 25.62 -1.64
N LEU A 103 18.33 25.90 -0.34
CA LEU A 103 18.05 27.20 0.23
C LEU A 103 16.79 27.91 -0.31
N ASN A 104 16.10 27.30 -1.27
CA ASN A 104 14.88 27.87 -1.90
C ASN A 104 13.62 27.18 -1.44
N GLN A 105 13.55 25.84 -1.56
CA GLN A 105 12.33 25.10 -1.25
C GLN A 105 12.07 25.04 0.26
N PRO A 106 10.98 25.65 0.74
CA PRO A 106 10.53 25.46 2.12
C PRO A 106 9.92 24.06 2.28
N VAL A 107 10.20 23.40 3.40
CA VAL A 107 9.67 22.05 3.68
C VAL A 107 8.41 22.13 4.54
N GLY A 108 8.41 22.93 5.61
CA GLY A 108 7.23 23.23 6.42
C GLY A 108 6.52 22.05 7.06
N SER A 109 7.09 20.85 6.98
CA SER A 109 6.43 19.61 7.40
C SER A 109 6.44 19.43 8.92
N ALA A 110 5.47 18.65 9.43
CA ALA A 110 5.46 18.26 10.84
C ALA A 110 6.70 17.46 11.22
N ALA A 111 7.23 16.65 10.29
CA ALA A 111 8.43 15.85 10.44
C ALA A 111 9.68 16.72 10.62
N SER A 112 9.90 17.72 9.74
CA SER A 112 11.05 18.62 9.86
C SER A 112 11.04 19.37 11.18
N LYS A 113 9.87 19.87 11.60
CA LYS A 113 9.70 20.58 12.88
C LYS A 113 9.94 19.69 14.10
N ALA A 114 9.51 18.42 14.06
CA ALA A 114 9.78 17.45 15.12
C ALA A 114 11.28 17.16 15.23
N ALA A 115 11.93 16.88 14.08
CA ALA A 115 13.36 16.63 14.03
C ALA A 115 14.19 17.84 14.51
N GLN A 116 13.79 19.07 14.18
CA GLN A 116 14.44 20.29 14.70
C GLN A 116 14.35 20.44 16.23
N ARG A 117 13.31 19.87 16.87
CA ARG A 117 13.22 19.81 18.36
C ARG A 117 14.07 18.70 18.96
N GLY A 118 14.72 17.87 18.12
CA GLY A 118 15.54 16.75 18.54
C GLY A 118 14.84 15.39 18.51
N ASP A 119 13.58 15.34 18.05
CA ASP A 119 12.83 14.11 17.93
C ASP A 119 13.28 13.31 16.71
N ALA A 120 13.18 11.98 16.79
CA ALA A 120 13.36 11.08 15.66
C ALA A 120 12.19 10.10 15.62
N GLY A 121 11.70 9.80 14.42
CA GLY A 121 10.53 8.93 14.29
C GLY A 121 10.19 8.60 12.86
N THR A 122 9.10 7.82 12.74
CA THR A 122 8.48 7.47 11.45
C THR A 122 6.97 7.59 11.61
N ASP A 123 6.33 8.28 10.68
CA ASP A 123 4.88 8.52 10.71
C ASP A 123 4.33 8.70 9.28
N ILE A 124 3.01 8.61 9.13
CA ILE A 124 2.33 8.93 7.87
C ILE A 124 1.90 10.39 7.92
N LEU A 125 2.63 11.23 7.22
CA LEU A 125 2.45 12.69 7.21
C LEU A 125 2.26 13.22 5.80
N THR A 126 1.86 14.48 5.70
CA THR A 126 1.88 15.20 4.42
C THR A 126 3.29 15.77 4.21
N ASP A 127 3.88 15.45 3.06
CA ASP A 127 5.20 15.94 2.64
C ASP A 127 5.13 17.38 2.08
N TYR A 128 6.27 17.92 1.66
CA TYR A 128 6.37 19.26 1.05
C TYR A 128 5.75 19.35 -0.37
N LEU A 129 5.45 18.20 -1.00
CA LEU A 129 4.70 18.11 -2.27
C LEU A 129 3.18 18.02 -2.06
N GLY A 130 2.71 18.05 -0.80
CA GLY A 130 1.29 17.90 -0.45
C GLY A 130 0.77 16.47 -0.51
N ARG A 131 1.63 15.46 -0.62
CA ARG A 131 1.27 14.05 -0.73
C ARG A 131 1.28 13.38 0.64
N ARG A 132 0.38 12.41 0.85
CA ARG A 132 0.48 11.52 2.02
C ARG A 132 1.64 10.55 1.83
N ALA A 133 2.62 10.63 2.70
CA ALA A 133 3.84 9.84 2.62
C ALA A 133 4.14 9.16 3.96
N LEU A 134 4.78 8.00 3.91
CA LEU A 134 5.50 7.44 5.03
C LEU A 134 6.79 8.23 5.16
N VAL A 135 6.97 8.92 6.28
CA VAL A 135 8.06 9.87 6.52
C VAL A 135 8.88 9.42 7.71
N ALA A 136 10.17 9.20 7.51
CA ALA A 136 11.14 9.01 8.58
C ALA A 136 11.95 10.30 8.75
N TYR A 137 12.23 10.70 9.97
CA TYR A 137 12.93 11.94 10.26
C TYR A 137 13.84 11.82 11.51
N ALA A 138 14.95 12.54 11.49
CA ALA A 138 15.87 12.61 12.61
C ALA A 138 16.74 13.88 12.57
N PRO A 139 17.25 14.38 13.70
CA PRO A 139 18.28 15.40 13.73
C PRO A 139 19.63 14.85 13.23
N VAL A 140 20.36 15.67 12.48
CA VAL A 140 21.74 15.35 12.07
C VAL A 140 22.68 15.67 13.23
N LYS A 141 23.32 14.66 13.78
CA LYS A 141 24.20 14.80 14.97
C LYS A 141 25.62 15.22 14.56
N LEU A 142 25.79 16.45 14.09
CA LEU A 142 27.07 17.05 13.80
C LEU A 142 27.25 18.33 14.60
N ALA A 143 28.39 18.47 15.29
CA ALA A 143 28.68 19.66 16.11
C ALA A 143 28.64 20.93 15.24
N GLY A 144 27.87 21.95 15.70
CA GLY A 144 27.71 23.21 14.99
C GLY A 144 26.71 23.19 13.84
N LEU A 145 26.07 22.05 13.54
CA LEU A 145 25.09 21.93 12.47
C LEU A 145 23.72 21.62 13.06
N GLN A 146 22.73 22.45 12.73
CA GLN A 146 21.34 22.26 13.15
C GLN A 146 20.49 21.81 11.96
N TRP A 147 20.91 20.72 11.32
CA TRP A 147 20.19 20.15 10.19
C TRP A 147 19.42 18.92 10.62
N VAL A 148 18.39 18.63 9.87
CA VAL A 148 17.60 17.41 10.02
C VAL A 148 17.59 16.64 8.69
N ILE A 149 17.52 15.32 8.80
CA ILE A 149 17.35 14.43 7.66
C ILE A 149 15.90 13.97 7.63
N VAL A 150 15.30 14.00 6.45
CA VAL A 150 13.94 13.52 6.21
C VAL A 150 13.98 12.58 5.02
N SER A 151 13.38 11.40 5.18
CA SER A 151 13.18 10.44 4.11
C SER A 151 11.69 10.19 3.93
N THR A 152 11.21 10.26 2.71
CA THR A 152 9.79 10.11 2.39
C THR A 152 9.59 9.08 1.29
N VAL A 153 8.46 8.38 1.34
CA VAL A 153 7.95 7.54 0.25
C VAL A 153 6.44 7.67 0.22
N ASP A 154 5.84 7.80 -0.96
CA ASP A 154 4.38 7.89 -1.10
C ASP A 154 3.69 6.72 -0.40
N SER A 155 2.65 7.02 0.37
CA SER A 155 1.93 6.00 1.14
C SER A 155 1.30 4.93 0.24
N GLY A 156 0.86 5.30 -0.97
CA GLY A 156 0.34 4.36 -1.95
C GLY A 156 1.41 3.37 -2.42
N GLU A 157 2.65 3.81 -2.58
CA GLU A 157 3.77 2.93 -2.92
C GLU A 157 4.22 2.09 -1.72
N ALA A 158 4.40 2.72 -0.56
CA ALA A 158 4.86 2.05 0.66
C ALA A 158 3.98 0.85 1.05
N PHE A 159 2.65 0.97 0.89
CA PHE A 159 1.66 -0.06 1.24
C PHE A 159 1.13 -0.86 0.03
N ALA A 160 1.65 -0.64 -1.18
CA ALA A 160 1.23 -1.37 -2.38
C ALA A 160 1.38 -2.91 -2.29
N PRO A 161 2.44 -3.47 -1.68
CA PRO A 161 2.56 -4.92 -1.50
C PRO A 161 1.45 -5.49 -0.62
N GLU A 162 1.08 -4.79 0.46
CA GLU A 162 0.05 -5.23 1.40
C GLU A 162 -1.34 -5.25 0.75
N SER A 163 -1.68 -4.22 0.00
CA SER A 163 -2.96 -4.15 -0.72
C SER A 163 -3.11 -5.25 -1.78
N ARG A 164 -2.04 -5.59 -2.49
CA ARG A 164 -2.01 -6.69 -3.47
C ARG A 164 -2.17 -8.06 -2.80
N PHE A 165 -1.55 -8.24 -1.64
CA PHE A 165 -1.71 -9.46 -0.85
C PHE A 165 -3.15 -9.62 -0.35
N ALA A 166 -3.74 -8.58 0.22
CA ALA A 166 -5.12 -8.57 0.70
C ALA A 166 -6.11 -8.89 -0.44
N GLN A 167 -5.94 -8.31 -1.63
CA GLN A 167 -6.76 -8.61 -2.80
C GLN A 167 -6.61 -10.06 -3.30
N ARG A 168 -5.40 -10.62 -3.26
CA ARG A 168 -5.18 -12.04 -3.62
C ARG A 168 -5.89 -12.95 -2.61
N LEU A 169 -5.73 -12.67 -1.33
CA LEU A 169 -6.37 -13.43 -0.26
C LEU A 169 -7.90 -13.38 -0.38
N ALA A 170 -8.48 -12.20 -0.58
CA ALA A 170 -9.92 -12.03 -0.78
C ALA A 170 -10.46 -12.83 -1.98
N ARG A 171 -9.74 -12.81 -3.12
CA ARG A 171 -10.12 -13.62 -4.30
C ARG A 171 -10.04 -15.11 -4.05
N THR A 172 -9.01 -15.56 -3.32
CA THR A 172 -8.87 -16.99 -2.97
C THR A 172 -10.00 -17.43 -2.06
N ILE A 173 -10.34 -16.66 -1.03
CA ILE A 173 -11.46 -16.96 -0.11
C ILE A 173 -12.79 -16.99 -0.88
N ALA A 174 -13.05 -16.00 -1.74
CA ALA A 174 -14.25 -15.96 -2.55
C ALA A 174 -14.36 -17.20 -3.46
N GLY A 175 -13.27 -17.64 -4.07
CA GLY A 175 -13.20 -18.86 -4.87
C GLY A 175 -13.52 -20.13 -4.06
N ILE A 176 -12.98 -20.25 -2.87
CA ILE A 176 -13.26 -21.40 -1.97
C ILE A 176 -14.75 -21.42 -1.58
N ILE A 177 -15.31 -20.28 -1.19
CA ILE A 177 -16.75 -20.16 -0.84
C ILE A 177 -17.61 -20.54 -2.04
N PHE A 178 -17.29 -20.05 -3.24
CA PHE A 178 -18.02 -20.38 -4.46
C PHE A 178 -18.00 -21.89 -4.75
N ILE A 179 -16.84 -22.53 -4.65
CA ILE A 179 -16.71 -23.97 -4.84
C ILE A 179 -17.50 -24.74 -3.78
N ALA A 180 -17.43 -24.33 -2.51
CA ALA A 180 -18.19 -24.96 -1.43
C ALA A 180 -19.72 -24.85 -1.67
N CYS A 181 -20.20 -23.71 -2.11
CA CYS A 181 -21.62 -23.52 -2.47
C CYS A 181 -22.02 -24.40 -3.66
N LEU A 182 -21.16 -24.50 -4.68
CA LEU A 182 -21.41 -25.35 -5.84
C LEU A 182 -21.48 -26.83 -5.44
N VAL A 183 -20.53 -27.30 -4.67
CA VAL A 183 -20.49 -28.67 -4.15
C VAL A 183 -21.72 -28.95 -3.30
N SER A 184 -22.11 -28.05 -2.40
CA SER A 184 -23.32 -28.17 -1.58
C SER A 184 -24.60 -28.25 -2.42
N ALA A 185 -24.69 -27.44 -3.46
CA ALA A 185 -25.84 -27.46 -4.37
C ALA A 185 -25.93 -28.76 -5.18
N LEU A 186 -24.80 -29.28 -5.66
CA LEU A 186 -24.72 -30.57 -6.32
C LEU A 186 -25.09 -31.72 -5.38
N TRP A 187 -24.54 -31.71 -4.15
CA TRP A 187 -24.85 -32.70 -3.12
C TRP A 187 -26.33 -32.73 -2.76
N SER A 188 -26.93 -31.54 -2.62
CA SER A 188 -28.38 -31.41 -2.38
C SER A 188 -29.21 -32.02 -3.53
N ARG A 189 -28.80 -31.81 -4.78
CA ARG A 189 -29.51 -32.37 -5.94
C ARG A 189 -29.39 -33.88 -6.05
N VAL A 190 -28.17 -34.40 -5.82
CA VAL A 190 -27.86 -35.81 -6.06
C VAL A 190 -28.33 -36.69 -4.90
N PHE A 191 -28.25 -36.23 -3.65
CA PHE A 191 -28.53 -37.05 -2.49
C PHE A 191 -29.78 -36.61 -1.72
N ILE A 192 -29.91 -35.37 -1.36
CA ILE A 192 -30.96 -34.92 -0.44
C ILE A 192 -32.34 -34.95 -1.10
N ARG A 193 -32.48 -34.51 -2.34
CA ARG A 193 -33.77 -34.48 -3.04
C ARG A 193 -34.39 -35.88 -3.26
N PRO A 194 -33.65 -36.87 -3.77
CA PRO A 194 -34.16 -38.25 -3.90
C PRO A 194 -34.61 -38.84 -2.57
N ILE A 195 -33.81 -38.68 -1.50
CA ILE A 195 -34.16 -39.19 -0.18
C ILE A 195 -35.49 -38.59 0.34
N ARG A 196 -35.65 -37.27 0.24
CA ARG A 196 -36.88 -36.59 0.67
C ARG A 196 -38.10 -37.06 -0.12
N ARG A 197 -37.95 -37.27 -1.43
CA ARG A 197 -39.05 -37.80 -2.27
C ARG A 197 -39.48 -39.21 -1.85
N LEU A 198 -38.53 -40.06 -1.52
CA LEU A 198 -38.82 -41.41 -1.00
C LEU A 198 -39.51 -41.35 0.37
N GLU A 199 -39.05 -40.46 1.25
CA GLU A 199 -39.70 -40.22 2.55
C GLU A 199 -41.15 -39.74 2.40
N ASP A 200 -41.40 -38.76 1.53
CA ASP A 200 -42.74 -38.25 1.26
C ASP A 200 -43.63 -39.31 0.65
N GLY A 201 -43.12 -40.15 -0.25
CA GLY A 201 -43.82 -41.31 -0.80
C GLY A 201 -44.18 -42.34 0.26
N ALA A 202 -43.26 -42.67 1.16
CA ALA A 202 -43.49 -43.59 2.25
C ALA A 202 -44.57 -43.07 3.24
N ARG A 203 -44.58 -41.79 3.53
CA ARG A 203 -45.61 -41.16 4.37
C ARG A 203 -47.00 -41.26 3.73
N ARG A 204 -47.08 -41.06 2.41
CA ARG A 204 -48.35 -41.16 1.66
C ARG A 204 -48.89 -42.58 1.67
N ILE A 205 -48.06 -43.60 1.43
CA ILE A 205 -48.42 -45.02 1.54
C ILE A 205 -48.96 -45.33 2.95
N SER A 206 -48.24 -44.85 3.99
CA SER A 206 -48.68 -45.06 5.40
C SER A 206 -50.01 -44.41 5.71
N ALA A 207 -50.40 -43.37 4.95
CA ALA A 207 -51.70 -42.70 5.06
C ALA A 207 -52.84 -43.35 4.21
N GLY A 208 -52.55 -44.47 3.55
CA GLY A 208 -53.53 -45.21 2.74
C GLY A 208 -53.57 -44.79 1.27
N ASP A 209 -52.68 -43.93 0.82
CA ASP A 209 -52.59 -43.54 -0.59
C ASP A 209 -51.61 -44.48 -1.31
N TYR A 210 -52.13 -45.52 -1.92
CA TYR A 210 -51.32 -46.59 -2.60
C TYR A 210 -51.17 -46.32 -4.09
N ASP A 211 -51.89 -45.35 -4.68
CA ASP A 211 -51.74 -45.01 -6.12
C ASP A 211 -50.68 -43.98 -6.38
N ILE A 212 -49.48 -44.32 -5.92
CA ILE A 212 -48.31 -43.42 -6.06
C ILE A 212 -47.33 -44.05 -7.04
N ALA A 213 -47.00 -43.27 -8.11
CA ALA A 213 -45.90 -43.55 -9.02
C ALA A 213 -44.86 -42.44 -8.93
N MET A 214 -43.72 -42.74 -8.35
CA MET A 214 -42.58 -41.78 -8.30
C MET A 214 -41.78 -41.85 -9.56
N PRO A 215 -41.33 -40.70 -10.12
CA PRO A 215 -40.50 -40.66 -11.33
C PRO A 215 -39.11 -41.27 -11.04
N VAL A 216 -38.64 -42.23 -11.84
CA VAL A 216 -37.30 -42.80 -11.81
C VAL A 216 -36.38 -41.87 -12.61
N GLU A 217 -35.70 -40.93 -11.91
CA GLU A 217 -34.86 -39.90 -12.56
C GLU A 217 -33.37 -40.32 -12.69
N SER A 218 -32.91 -41.33 -11.98
CA SER A 218 -31.53 -41.79 -12.01
C SER A 218 -31.40 -43.26 -12.37
N ARG A 219 -30.22 -43.66 -12.83
CA ARG A 219 -29.89 -45.08 -13.14
C ARG A 219 -28.97 -45.69 -12.09
N ASP A 220 -28.81 -45.04 -10.95
CA ASP A 220 -28.03 -45.47 -9.78
C ASP A 220 -28.87 -46.22 -8.76
N GLU A 221 -28.34 -46.38 -7.55
CA GLU A 221 -29.01 -47.05 -6.43
C GLU A 221 -30.32 -46.38 -6.03
N PHE A 222 -30.42 -45.06 -6.19
CA PHE A 222 -31.66 -44.33 -5.95
C PHE A 222 -32.73 -44.61 -7.00
N GLY A 223 -32.34 -44.78 -8.26
CA GLY A 223 -33.25 -45.20 -9.31
C GLY A 223 -33.80 -46.62 -9.09
N GLN A 224 -32.92 -47.55 -8.67
CA GLN A 224 -33.34 -48.91 -8.32
C GLN A 224 -34.28 -48.91 -7.11
N LEU A 225 -33.97 -48.11 -6.07
CA LEU A 225 -34.80 -48.00 -4.89
C LEU A 225 -36.17 -47.37 -5.23
N THR A 226 -36.24 -46.39 -6.10
CA THR A 226 -37.48 -45.77 -6.57
C THR A 226 -38.34 -46.79 -7.36
N THR A 227 -37.71 -47.62 -8.18
CA THR A 227 -38.41 -48.70 -8.91
C THR A 227 -39.01 -49.72 -7.95
N ALA A 228 -38.23 -50.24 -7.01
CA ALA A 228 -38.69 -51.18 -6.00
C ALA A 228 -39.85 -50.60 -5.15
N PHE A 229 -39.76 -49.29 -4.81
CA PHE A 229 -40.80 -48.61 -4.09
C PHE A 229 -42.10 -48.51 -4.90
N ASN A 230 -42.03 -48.21 -6.18
CA ASN A 230 -43.22 -48.17 -7.07
C ASN A 230 -43.86 -49.55 -7.24
N GLU A 231 -43.04 -50.62 -7.26
CA GLU A 231 -43.58 -52.00 -7.30
C GLU A 231 -44.31 -52.37 -6.00
N MET A 232 -43.71 -52.01 -4.85
CA MET A 232 -44.35 -52.21 -3.56
C MET A 232 -45.71 -51.45 -3.46
N SER A 233 -45.75 -50.19 -3.89
CA SER A 233 -46.95 -49.36 -3.89
C SER A 233 -48.09 -50.01 -4.73
N ARG A 234 -47.74 -50.47 -5.94
CA ARG A 234 -48.69 -51.19 -6.82
C ARG A 234 -49.23 -52.45 -6.19
N ASN A 235 -48.37 -53.27 -5.57
CA ASN A 235 -48.80 -54.52 -4.91
C ASN A 235 -49.72 -54.27 -3.72
N LEU A 236 -49.53 -53.17 -3.00
CA LEU A 236 -50.42 -52.77 -1.91
C LEU A 236 -51.78 -52.30 -2.45
N ALA A 237 -51.83 -51.49 -3.50
CA ALA A 237 -53.05 -51.07 -4.16
C ALA A 237 -53.91 -52.24 -4.64
N VAL A 238 -53.27 -53.23 -5.29
CA VAL A 238 -54.01 -54.46 -5.75
C VAL A 238 -54.57 -55.25 -4.57
N LYS A 239 -53.84 -55.40 -3.46
CA LYS A 239 -54.36 -56.11 -2.28
C LYS A 239 -55.54 -55.41 -1.62
N GLU A 240 -55.53 -54.11 -1.55
CA GLU A 240 -56.62 -53.30 -1.01
C GLU A 240 -57.91 -53.47 -1.87
N HIS A 241 -57.79 -53.44 -3.20
CA HIS A 241 -58.89 -53.66 -4.13
C HIS A 241 -59.48 -55.05 -4.05
N LEU A 242 -58.73 -56.07 -3.59
CA LEU A 242 -59.25 -57.44 -3.40
C LEU A 242 -59.93 -57.66 -2.05
N LEU A 243 -59.82 -56.70 -1.13
CA LEU A 243 -60.38 -56.79 0.25
C LEU A 243 -61.63 -55.89 0.43
N THR A 244 -61.92 -55.02 -0.54
CA THR A 244 -63.11 -54.20 -0.60
C THR A 244 -64.13 -54.76 -1.60
#